data_273328304e4f81f15d44205dbc99bc91
#
_entry.id   273328304e4f81f15d44205dbc99bc91
#
_cell.length_a   1.000
_cell.length_b   1.000
_cell.length_c   1.000
_cell.angle_alpha   90.00
_cell.angle_beta   90.00
_cell.angle_gamma   90.00
#
_symmetry.space_group_name_H-M   'P 1'
#
loop_
_entity.id
_entity.type
_entity.pdbx_description
1 polymer ?
#
loop_
_entity_poly.entity_id
_entity_poly.type
_entity_poly.pdbx_seq_one_letter_code
_entity_poly.pdbx_strand_id
1 'polypeptide(L)'
;MTKKKVGSVTPEERDEIQKLFKRHVGLAELAKIITADNVELYEKVVNDLGEVNTTFQNWWRSKGEKYKWESTENGNWEINFDTCEIFLNF
;
A
#
# COMPACT_ATOMS: atom_id res chain seq x y z
N MET A 1 -4.47 -21.26 1.98
CA MET A 1 -3.69 -20.11 1.51
C MET A 1 -2.28 -20.20 2.06
N THR A 2 -1.29 -20.07 1.20
CA THR A 2 0.12 -20.21 1.58
C THR A 2 0.78 -18.84 1.67
N LYS A 3 1.65 -18.66 2.67
CA LYS A 3 2.42 -17.45 2.87
C LYS A 3 3.89 -17.81 2.94
N LYS A 4 4.70 -17.17 2.09
CA LYS A 4 6.13 -17.47 1.95
C LYS A 4 6.94 -16.19 2.02
N LYS A 5 8.00 -16.15 2.84
CA LYS A 5 8.92 -15.03 2.86
C LYS A 5 9.72 -15.02 1.55
N VAL A 6 9.69 -13.92 0.81
CA VAL A 6 10.40 -13.77 -0.46
C VAL A 6 11.51 -12.72 -0.42
N GLY A 7 11.58 -11.93 0.66
CA GLY A 7 12.61 -10.93 0.80
C GLY A 7 12.37 -10.00 1.97
N SER A 8 13.04 -8.87 1.92
CA SER A 8 12.89 -7.81 2.94
C SER A 8 13.26 -6.46 2.30
N VAL A 9 12.92 -5.39 2.99
CA VAL A 9 13.27 -4.02 2.58
C VAL A 9 14.04 -3.34 3.70
N THR A 10 14.63 -2.19 3.39
CA THR A 10 15.33 -1.40 4.41
C THR A 10 14.33 -0.71 5.33
N PRO A 11 14.74 -0.31 6.55
CA PRO A 11 13.85 0.48 7.42
C PRO A 11 13.35 1.77 6.77
N GLU A 12 14.17 2.42 5.95
CA GLU A 12 13.79 3.63 5.22
C GLU A 12 12.69 3.34 4.20
N GLU A 13 12.83 2.26 3.47
CA GLU A 13 11.81 1.82 2.49
C GLU A 13 10.52 1.41 3.19
N ARG A 14 10.63 0.71 4.32
CA ARG A 14 9.48 0.37 5.15
C ARG A 14 8.75 1.62 5.61
N ASP A 15 9.49 2.65 6.03
CA ASP A 15 8.89 3.90 6.49
C ASP A 15 8.12 4.60 5.37
N GLU A 16 8.61 4.57 4.14
CA GLU A 16 7.93 5.12 2.97
C GLU A 16 6.55 4.48 2.78
N ILE A 17 6.50 3.15 2.74
CA ILE A 17 5.24 2.45 2.49
C ILE A 17 4.31 2.55 3.70
N GLN A 18 4.84 2.60 4.90
CA GLN A 18 4.04 2.75 6.11
C GLN A 18 3.33 4.10 6.15
N LYS A 19 4.00 5.18 5.74
CA LYS A 19 3.39 6.51 5.63
C LYS A 19 2.24 6.51 4.63
N LEU A 20 2.44 5.88 3.48
CA LEU A 20 1.41 5.76 2.45
C LEU A 20 0.21 4.95 2.95
N PHE A 21 0.49 3.86 3.66
CA PHE A 21 -0.55 3.02 4.24
C PHE A 21 -1.39 3.80 5.26
N LYS A 22 -0.74 4.53 6.17
CA LYS A 22 -1.44 5.35 7.18
C LYS A 22 -2.27 6.44 6.53
N ARG A 23 -1.75 7.09 5.50
CA ARG A 23 -2.47 8.12 4.76
C ARG A 23 -3.69 7.53 4.06
N HIS A 24 -3.53 6.37 3.43
CA HIS A 24 -4.64 5.66 2.78
C HIS A 24 -5.76 5.35 3.78
N VAL A 25 -5.42 4.80 4.93
CA VAL A 25 -6.38 4.47 5.98
C VAL A 25 -7.10 5.73 6.46
N GLY A 26 -6.37 6.82 6.71
CA GLY A 26 -6.94 8.08 7.15
C GLY A 26 -7.91 8.67 6.14
N LEU A 27 -7.54 8.67 4.86
CA LEU A 27 -8.39 9.18 3.78
C LEU A 27 -9.64 8.30 3.59
N ALA A 28 -9.49 6.98 3.70
CA ALA A 28 -10.62 6.06 3.59
C ALA A 28 -11.63 6.27 4.73
N GLU A 29 -11.14 6.47 5.96
CA GLU A 29 -12.01 6.77 7.09
C GLU A 29 -12.71 8.12 6.90
N LEU A 30 -12.01 9.13 6.42
CA LEU A 30 -12.60 10.45 6.14
C LEU A 30 -13.70 10.35 5.09
N ALA A 31 -13.48 9.55 4.04
CA ALA A 31 -14.47 9.34 2.98
C ALA A 31 -15.79 8.75 3.52
N LYS A 32 -15.70 7.92 4.56
CA LYS A 32 -16.89 7.29 5.17
C LYS A 32 -17.76 8.29 5.94
N ILE A 33 -17.14 9.33 6.51
CA ILE A 33 -17.86 10.29 7.37
C ILE A 33 -18.28 11.56 6.63
N ILE A 34 -17.82 11.79 5.41
CA ILE A 34 -18.24 12.92 4.60
C ILE A 34 -19.63 12.64 4.05
N THR A 35 -20.57 13.59 4.28
CA THR A 35 -21.94 13.46 3.82
C THR A 35 -22.08 13.88 2.35
N ALA A 36 -23.17 13.43 1.72
CA ALA A 36 -23.49 13.79 0.34
C ALA A 36 -23.65 15.30 0.11
N ASP A 37 -23.86 16.06 1.17
CA ASP A 37 -24.04 17.51 1.11
C ASP A 37 -22.75 18.26 0.81
N ASN A 38 -21.59 17.59 0.99
CA ASN A 38 -20.28 18.22 0.76
C ASN A 38 -19.55 17.53 -0.40
N VAL A 39 -20.06 17.74 -1.60
CA VAL A 39 -19.55 17.10 -2.82
C VAL A 39 -18.10 17.51 -3.10
N GLU A 40 -17.75 18.78 -2.92
CA GLU A 40 -16.39 19.27 -3.20
C GLU A 40 -15.35 18.57 -2.31
N LEU A 41 -15.63 18.45 -1.02
CA LEU A 41 -14.73 17.77 -0.10
C LEU A 41 -14.63 16.29 -0.40
N TYR A 42 -15.75 15.66 -0.73
CA TYR A 42 -15.78 14.24 -1.12
C TYR A 42 -14.94 13.99 -2.35
N GLU A 43 -15.07 14.81 -3.40
CA GLU A 43 -14.28 14.68 -4.62
C GLU A 43 -12.79 14.84 -4.34
N LYS A 44 -12.41 15.80 -3.48
CA LYS A 44 -11.02 15.98 -3.10
C LYS A 44 -10.44 14.76 -2.40
N VAL A 45 -11.19 14.18 -1.47
CA VAL A 45 -10.76 12.97 -0.75
C VAL A 45 -10.61 11.79 -1.70
N VAL A 46 -11.55 11.61 -2.62
CA VAL A 46 -11.49 10.52 -3.62
C VAL A 46 -10.26 10.70 -4.52
N ASN A 47 -9.98 11.92 -4.96
CA ASN A 47 -8.80 12.22 -5.78
C ASN A 47 -7.51 11.92 -5.00
N ASP A 48 -7.43 12.33 -3.74
CA ASP A 48 -6.27 12.07 -2.88
C ASP A 48 -6.08 10.56 -2.66
N LEU A 49 -7.17 9.81 -2.46
CA LEU A 49 -7.12 8.36 -2.36
C LEU A 49 -6.54 7.72 -3.62
N GLY A 50 -6.97 8.21 -4.79
CA GLY A 50 -6.46 7.73 -6.08
C GLY A 50 -4.95 7.95 -6.21
N GLU A 51 -4.46 9.13 -5.83
CA GLU A 51 -3.03 9.46 -5.86
C GLU A 51 -2.23 8.58 -4.90
N VAL A 52 -2.70 8.43 -3.66
CA VAL A 52 -2.03 7.59 -2.66
C VAL A 52 -1.99 6.14 -3.13
N ASN A 53 -3.08 5.64 -3.68
CA ASN A 53 -3.17 4.27 -4.17
C ASN A 53 -2.19 4.03 -5.32
N THR A 54 -2.08 4.99 -6.26
CA THR A 54 -1.15 4.91 -7.37
C THR A 54 0.30 4.90 -6.87
N THR A 55 0.63 5.79 -5.93
CA THR A 55 1.96 5.85 -5.34
C THR A 55 2.29 4.56 -4.58
N PHE A 56 1.32 4.00 -3.87
CA PHE A 56 1.44 2.73 -3.15
C PHE A 56 1.77 1.59 -4.11
N GLN A 57 1.03 1.49 -5.21
CA GLN A 57 1.26 0.46 -6.24
C GLN A 57 2.61 0.63 -6.91
N ASN A 58 3.02 1.88 -7.19
CA ASN A 58 4.32 2.17 -7.78
C ASN A 58 5.46 1.77 -6.86
N TRP A 59 5.31 1.95 -5.55
CA TRP A 59 6.30 1.50 -4.56
C TRP A 59 6.50 -0.02 -4.67
N TRP A 60 5.39 -0.77 -4.68
CA TRP A 60 5.45 -2.23 -4.79
C TRP A 60 6.11 -2.69 -6.09
N ARG A 61 5.76 -2.06 -7.20
CA ARG A 61 6.34 -2.38 -8.50
C ARG A 61 7.84 -2.10 -8.51
N SER A 62 8.23 -0.91 -8.04
CA SER A 62 9.62 -0.48 -8.00
C SER A 62 10.48 -1.41 -7.14
N LYS A 63 10.00 -1.75 -5.94
CA LYS A 63 10.74 -2.64 -5.05
C LYS A 63 10.77 -4.08 -5.55
N GLY A 64 9.67 -4.55 -6.13
CA GLY A 64 9.62 -5.87 -6.76
C GLY A 64 10.64 -6.02 -7.88
N GLU A 65 10.82 -4.98 -8.70
CA GLU A 65 11.83 -4.96 -9.76
C GLU A 65 13.24 -4.85 -9.20
N LYS A 66 13.44 -4.01 -8.18
CA LYS A 66 14.74 -3.80 -7.53
C LYS A 66 15.28 -5.08 -6.89
N TYR A 67 14.43 -5.75 -6.13
CA TYR A 67 14.82 -6.94 -5.36
C TYR A 67 14.50 -8.25 -6.05
N LYS A 68 13.77 -8.21 -7.14
CA LYS A 68 13.37 -9.39 -7.94
C LYS A 68 12.69 -10.45 -7.08
N TRP A 69 11.75 -10.03 -6.25
CA TRP A 69 11.00 -10.94 -5.40
C TRP A 69 10.22 -11.96 -6.23
N GLU A 70 10.14 -13.19 -5.71
CA GLU A 70 9.32 -14.23 -6.31
C GLU A 70 7.87 -13.76 -6.39
N SER A 71 7.20 -14.05 -7.49
CA SER A 71 5.80 -13.73 -7.68
C SER A 71 5.10 -14.88 -8.40
N THR A 72 3.78 -14.95 -8.23
CA THR A 72 2.93 -15.90 -8.91
C THR A 72 1.76 -15.17 -9.54
N GLU A 73 1.12 -15.78 -10.53
CA GLU A 73 0.02 -15.16 -11.28
C GLU A 73 -1.11 -14.69 -10.36
N ASN A 74 -1.43 -15.47 -9.34
CA ASN A 74 -2.52 -15.16 -8.40
C ASN A 74 -2.02 -14.70 -7.02
N GLY A 75 -0.72 -14.46 -6.87
CA GLY A 75 -0.13 -14.11 -5.60
C GLY A 75 -0.12 -12.62 -5.33
N ASN A 76 -0.10 -12.26 -4.05
CA ASN A 76 0.03 -10.89 -3.57
C ASN A 76 1.21 -10.76 -2.64
N TRP A 77 1.92 -9.64 -2.70
CA TRP A 77 2.96 -9.33 -1.73
C TRP A 77 2.36 -8.61 -0.51
N GLU A 78 2.94 -8.90 0.64
CA GLU A 78 2.55 -8.34 1.92
C GLU A 78 3.81 -7.96 2.70
N ILE A 79 3.78 -6.86 3.45
CA ILE A 79 4.91 -6.43 4.26
C ILE A 79 4.57 -6.54 5.76
N ASN A 80 5.56 -7.01 6.54
CA ASN A 80 5.50 -6.92 7.99
C ASN A 80 6.25 -5.65 8.39
N PHE A 81 5.54 -4.65 8.88
CA PHE A 81 6.13 -3.36 9.23
C PHE A 81 7.09 -3.43 10.41
N ASP A 82 6.96 -4.43 11.27
CA ASP A 82 7.84 -4.60 12.43
C ASP A 82 9.21 -5.17 12.05
N THR A 83 9.23 -6.08 11.08
CA THR A 83 10.44 -6.82 10.70
C THR A 83 10.99 -6.42 9.33
N CYS A 84 10.28 -5.60 8.56
CA CYS A 84 10.62 -5.23 7.18
C CYS A 84 10.61 -6.42 6.21
N GLU A 85 10.03 -7.54 6.61
CA GLU A 85 9.97 -8.74 5.77
C GLU A 85 8.84 -8.66 4.76
N ILE A 86 9.10 -9.21 3.57
CA ILE A 86 8.12 -9.28 2.48
C ILE A 86 7.70 -10.73 2.30
N PHE A 87 6.40 -10.94 2.22
CA PHE A 87 5.79 -12.26 2.06
C PHE A 87 4.96 -12.30 0.79
N LEU A 88 4.94 -13.47 0.17
CA LEU A 88 4.08 -13.78 -0.97
C LEU A 88 2.93 -14.66 -0.49
N ASN A 89 1.70 -14.18 -0.67
CA ASN A 89 0.48 -14.96 -0.39
C ASN A 89 -0.02 -15.58 -1.69
N PHE A 90 -0.20 -16.90 -1.68
CA PHE A 90 -0.65 -17.63 -2.89
C PHE A 90 -1.39 -18.92 -2.58
#